data_f33f498fd378784de772455627af3727
#
_entry.id   f33f498fd378784de772455627af3727
#
_cell.length_a   1.000
_cell.length_b   1.000
_cell.length_c   1.000
_cell.angle_alpha   90.00
_cell.angle_beta   90.00
_cell.angle_gamma   90.00
#
_symmetry.space_group_name_H-M   'P 1'
#
loop_
_entity.id
_entity.type
_entity.pdbx_description
1 polymer ?
#
loop_
_entity_poly.entity_id
_entity_poly.type
_entity_poly.pdbx_seq_one_letter_code
_entity_poly.pdbx_strand_id
1 'polypeptide(L)'
;MKKLLGIVVLGLVLITSSQADESVEIYLLNQLDDPRGFCIDIKGHKLKAQINKGLQAHTCYSYQGEISPDQGFNSLKLTKNQFILPSFNVCMEASSLKPSTNLKLEKCDRNKLQNFEWSNKNEIRLIGNRKLCLTVGQEQSRKGGGGTPVHLMRNLSLELCNKSLNSYQAWSVRKL
;
A
#
# COMPACT_ATOMS: atom_id res chain seq x y z
N MET A 1 -20.18 49.02 -50.12
CA MET A 1 -20.46 48.58 -48.74
C MET A 1 -20.01 47.12 -48.58
N LYS A 2 -18.84 46.90 -48.02
CA LYS A 2 -18.26 45.54 -47.78
C LYS A 2 -18.58 45.12 -46.34
N LYS A 3 -19.41 44.07 -46.17
CA LYS A 3 -19.69 43.49 -44.87
C LYS A 3 -18.54 42.53 -44.51
N LEU A 4 -17.80 42.83 -43.45
CA LEU A 4 -16.87 41.89 -42.81
C LEU A 4 -17.68 40.93 -41.95
N LEU A 5 -17.63 39.63 -42.26
CA LEU A 5 -18.11 38.55 -41.41
C LEU A 5 -16.98 38.19 -40.43
N GLY A 6 -17.14 38.52 -39.16
CA GLY A 6 -16.20 38.09 -38.12
C GLY A 6 -16.50 36.64 -37.71
N ILE A 7 -15.55 35.74 -37.94
CA ILE A 7 -15.60 34.36 -37.43
C ILE A 7 -15.11 34.36 -35.98
N VAL A 8 -16.02 34.12 -35.03
CA VAL A 8 -15.67 33.88 -33.64
C VAL A 8 -15.30 32.39 -33.49
N VAL A 9 -14.01 32.09 -33.38
CA VAL A 9 -13.52 30.75 -33.05
C VAL A 9 -13.64 30.58 -31.56
N LEU A 10 -14.64 29.83 -31.10
CA LEU A 10 -14.81 29.43 -29.70
C LEU A 10 -13.81 28.30 -29.40
N GLY A 11 -12.66 28.64 -28.80
CA GLY A 11 -11.67 27.66 -28.38
C GLY A 11 -12.21 26.83 -27.22
N LEU A 12 -12.47 25.55 -27.46
CA LEU A 12 -12.81 24.58 -26.43
C LEU A 12 -11.55 24.25 -25.60
N VAL A 13 -11.39 24.86 -24.43
CA VAL A 13 -10.32 24.52 -23.49
C VAL A 13 -10.70 23.19 -22.81
N LEU A 14 -10.11 22.08 -23.27
CA LEU A 14 -10.19 20.80 -22.59
C LEU A 14 -9.37 20.89 -21.31
N ILE A 15 -10.05 21.10 -20.18
CA ILE A 15 -9.45 20.99 -18.86
C ILE A 15 -9.25 19.49 -18.59
N THR A 16 -8.09 18.96 -18.93
CA THR A 16 -7.67 17.64 -18.46
C THR A 16 -7.34 17.78 -16.98
N SER A 17 -8.27 17.38 -16.10
CA SER A 17 -7.96 17.18 -14.69
C SER A 17 -6.90 16.09 -14.59
N SER A 18 -5.64 16.47 -14.38
CA SER A 18 -4.63 15.52 -13.94
C SER A 18 -5.06 15.03 -12.56
N GLN A 19 -5.54 13.80 -12.45
CA GLN A 19 -5.68 13.17 -11.15
C GLN A 19 -4.27 13.10 -10.56
N ALA A 20 -4.02 13.93 -9.55
CA ALA A 20 -2.78 13.88 -8.79
C ALA A 20 -2.60 12.46 -8.22
N ASP A 21 -1.41 11.92 -8.34
CA ASP A 21 -1.02 10.65 -7.73
C ASP A 21 -1.13 10.80 -6.19
N GLU A 22 -2.28 10.42 -5.64
CA GLU A 22 -2.57 10.57 -4.23
C GLU A 22 -1.94 9.42 -3.44
N SER A 23 -1.23 9.77 -2.38
CA SER A 23 -0.67 8.80 -1.43
C SER A 23 -1.76 8.26 -0.51
N VAL A 24 -1.79 6.95 -0.31
CA VAL A 24 -2.77 6.27 0.56
C VAL A 24 -2.07 5.27 1.47
N GLU A 25 -2.60 5.06 2.68
CA GLU A 25 -2.19 3.95 3.54
C GLU A 25 -2.99 2.69 3.20
N ILE A 26 -2.32 1.54 3.24
CA ILE A 26 -2.96 0.22 3.23
C ILE A 26 -2.92 -0.30 4.66
N TYR A 27 -4.08 -0.42 5.29
CA TYR A 27 -4.21 -0.78 6.70
C TYR A 27 -5.01 -2.06 6.92
N LEU A 28 -4.67 -2.78 7.98
CA LEU A 28 -5.41 -3.96 8.43
C LEU A 28 -6.76 -3.52 9.03
N LEU A 29 -7.86 -4.14 8.63
CA LEU A 29 -9.20 -3.79 9.13
C LEU A 29 -9.35 -4.06 10.64
N ASN A 30 -8.71 -5.10 11.15
CA ASN A 30 -8.69 -5.42 12.57
C ASN A 30 -7.52 -4.70 13.25
N GLN A 31 -7.79 -3.95 14.31
CA GLN A 31 -6.78 -3.18 15.04
C GLN A 31 -5.80 -4.06 15.84
N LEU A 32 -6.15 -5.32 16.07
CA LEU A 32 -5.39 -6.25 16.92
C LEU A 32 -5.13 -5.64 18.32
N ASP A 33 -3.87 -5.49 18.68
CA ASP A 33 -3.40 -4.96 19.97
C ASP A 33 -2.92 -3.50 19.92
N ASP A 34 -3.20 -2.76 18.82
CA ASP A 34 -2.93 -1.31 18.72
C ASP A 34 -4.17 -0.57 18.18
N PRO A 35 -4.82 0.32 18.98
CA PRO A 35 -6.01 1.06 18.54
C PRO A 35 -5.76 1.99 17.33
N ARG A 36 -4.51 2.31 17.02
CA ARG A 36 -4.11 3.07 15.82
C ARG A 36 -4.13 2.20 14.56
N GLY A 37 -4.17 0.87 14.73
CA GLY A 37 -4.12 -0.12 13.67
C GLY A 37 -2.72 -0.33 13.09
N PHE A 38 -2.63 -1.30 12.17
CA PHE A 38 -1.38 -1.68 11.48
C PHE A 38 -1.47 -1.38 10.00
N CYS A 39 -0.44 -0.70 9.48
CA CYS A 39 -0.26 -0.39 8.07
C CYS A 39 0.90 -1.18 7.47
N ILE A 40 0.87 -1.41 6.15
CA ILE A 40 2.05 -1.92 5.44
C ILE A 40 3.12 -0.82 5.47
N ASP A 41 4.32 -1.18 5.87
CA ASP A 41 5.39 -0.25 6.22
C ASP A 41 6.76 -0.78 5.76
N ILE A 42 7.62 0.10 5.27
CA ILE A 42 9.03 -0.24 5.02
C ILE A 42 9.77 -0.23 6.37
N LYS A 43 10.51 -1.29 6.68
CA LYS A 43 11.31 -1.34 7.91
C LYS A 43 12.27 -0.16 8.02
N GLY A 44 12.14 0.62 9.08
CA GLY A 44 12.94 1.82 9.33
C GLY A 44 12.11 2.98 9.85
N HIS A 45 12.31 4.19 9.32
CA HIS A 45 11.58 5.38 9.77
C HIS A 45 11.48 6.42 8.66
N LYS A 46 10.28 6.69 8.19
CA LYS A 46 9.96 7.73 7.20
C LYS A 46 10.93 7.65 5.99
N LEU A 47 11.49 8.77 5.54
CA LEU A 47 12.45 8.80 4.42
C LEU A 47 13.79 8.08 4.69
N LYS A 48 14.08 7.71 5.95
CA LYS A 48 15.25 6.89 6.32
C LYS A 48 14.94 5.40 6.38
N ALA A 49 13.76 4.98 5.90
CA ALA A 49 13.40 3.58 5.82
C ALA A 49 14.37 2.77 4.94
N GLN A 50 14.58 1.51 5.29
CA GLN A 50 15.63 0.67 4.72
C GLN A 50 15.01 -0.34 3.75
N ILE A 51 15.00 0.00 2.46
CA ILE A 51 14.38 -0.80 1.38
C ILE A 51 14.87 -2.26 1.41
N ASN A 52 16.17 -2.47 1.63
CA ASN A 52 16.79 -3.79 1.69
C ASN A 52 16.34 -4.68 2.85
N LYS A 53 15.66 -4.12 3.84
CA LYS A 53 15.08 -4.87 4.96
C LYS A 53 13.64 -5.36 4.70
N GLY A 54 13.04 -4.95 3.58
CA GLY A 54 11.69 -5.33 3.18
C GLY A 54 10.60 -4.70 4.03
N LEU A 55 9.42 -5.32 3.99
CA LEU A 55 8.19 -4.82 4.60
C LEU A 55 7.89 -5.45 5.96
N GLN A 56 7.05 -4.76 6.72
CA GLN A 56 6.48 -5.18 8.00
C GLN A 56 5.06 -4.61 8.13
N ALA A 57 4.30 -5.05 9.12
CA ALA A 57 3.14 -4.34 9.61
C ALA A 57 3.58 -3.47 10.80
N HIS A 58 3.22 -2.19 10.77
CA HIS A 58 3.64 -1.19 11.76
C HIS A 58 2.44 -0.31 12.12
N THR A 59 2.41 0.23 13.34
CA THR A 59 1.41 1.23 13.74
C THR A 59 1.23 2.27 12.62
N CYS A 60 0.00 2.51 12.18
CA CYS A 60 -0.30 3.49 11.14
C CYS A 60 0.06 4.91 11.60
N TYR A 61 0.64 5.73 10.72
CA TYR A 61 0.99 7.12 11.04
C TYR A 61 -0.17 8.11 10.84
N SER A 62 -1.26 7.70 10.19
CA SER A 62 -2.43 8.56 9.92
C SER A 62 -3.05 9.19 11.18
N TYR A 63 -2.86 8.60 12.37
CA TYR A 63 -3.28 9.23 13.63
C TYR A 63 -2.56 10.57 13.92
N GLN A 64 -1.44 10.84 13.25
CA GLN A 64 -0.69 12.10 13.32
C GLN A 64 -1.17 13.12 12.26
N GLY A 65 -2.18 12.79 11.44
CA GLY A 65 -2.69 13.65 10.37
C GLY A 65 -1.85 13.64 9.11
N GLU A 66 -0.97 12.63 8.91
CA GLU A 66 -0.15 12.49 7.70
C GLU A 66 -0.07 11.03 7.24
N ILE A 67 0.12 10.82 5.95
CA ILE A 67 0.55 9.54 5.39
C ILE A 67 2.06 9.59 5.28
N SER A 68 2.72 8.76 6.09
CA SER A 68 4.18 8.71 6.12
C SER A 68 4.75 8.15 4.80
N PRO A 69 5.91 8.66 4.32
CA PRO A 69 6.53 8.18 3.08
C PRO A 69 6.76 6.67 3.02
N ASP A 70 7.07 6.03 4.15
CA ASP A 70 7.34 4.59 4.28
C ASP A 70 6.06 3.73 4.39
N GLN A 71 4.88 4.37 4.49
CA GLN A 71 3.55 3.73 4.49
C GLN A 71 2.68 4.18 3.31
N GLY A 72 3.15 5.13 2.50
CA GLY A 72 2.38 5.74 1.42
C GLY A 72 2.47 4.98 0.11
N PHE A 73 1.32 4.49 -0.38
CA PHE A 73 1.18 3.82 -1.68
C PHE A 73 0.50 4.73 -2.70
N ASN A 74 0.84 4.57 -3.98
CA ASN A 74 0.20 5.28 -5.07
C ASN A 74 -1.20 4.72 -5.34
N SER A 75 -2.25 5.51 -5.08
CA SER A 75 -3.65 5.09 -5.19
C SER A 75 -4.04 4.63 -6.59
N LEU A 76 -3.58 5.32 -7.65
CA LEU A 76 -3.90 4.97 -9.04
C LEU A 76 -3.21 3.67 -9.48
N LYS A 77 -2.02 3.37 -8.95
CA LYS A 77 -1.30 2.14 -9.27
C LYS A 77 -1.89 0.92 -8.58
N LEU A 78 -2.47 1.10 -7.38
CA LEU A 78 -3.21 0.02 -6.70
C LEU A 78 -4.36 -0.51 -7.56
N THR A 79 -5.11 0.35 -8.27
CA THR A 79 -6.19 -0.08 -9.19
C THR A 79 -5.67 -0.89 -10.38
N LYS A 80 -4.35 -0.86 -10.65
CA LYS A 80 -3.65 -1.60 -11.71
C LYS A 80 -2.85 -2.78 -11.15
N ASN A 81 -3.18 -3.24 -9.95
CA ASN A 81 -2.53 -4.36 -9.26
C ASN A 81 -1.03 -4.13 -8.95
N GLN A 82 -0.61 -2.87 -8.87
CA GLN A 82 0.77 -2.47 -8.58
C GLN A 82 0.84 -1.73 -7.24
N PHE A 83 1.58 -2.28 -6.31
CA PHE A 83 1.76 -1.75 -4.96
C PHE A 83 3.09 -0.98 -4.91
N ILE A 84 3.03 0.28 -5.38
CA ILE A 84 4.19 1.18 -5.51
C ILE A 84 4.26 2.12 -4.33
N LEU A 85 5.45 2.24 -3.73
CA LEU A 85 5.79 3.26 -2.74
C LEU A 85 6.56 4.38 -3.47
N PRO A 86 5.88 5.48 -3.85
CA PRO A 86 6.44 6.48 -4.75
C PRO A 86 7.62 7.24 -4.16
N SER A 87 7.65 7.47 -2.84
CA SER A 87 8.74 8.15 -2.15
C SER A 87 10.09 7.43 -2.27
N PHE A 88 10.07 6.12 -2.58
CA PHE A 88 11.26 5.28 -2.74
C PHE A 88 11.41 4.73 -4.15
N ASN A 89 10.43 4.96 -5.02
CA ASN A 89 10.39 4.44 -6.40
C ASN A 89 10.57 2.92 -6.48
N VAL A 90 9.91 2.19 -5.57
CA VAL A 90 9.95 0.73 -5.48
C VAL A 90 8.57 0.11 -5.44
N CYS A 91 8.50 -1.17 -5.81
CA CYS A 91 7.30 -1.99 -5.74
C CYS A 91 7.41 -3.06 -4.66
N MET A 92 6.28 -3.35 -4.00
CA MET A 92 6.14 -4.55 -3.18
C MET A 92 6.29 -5.79 -4.05
N GLU A 93 7.12 -6.73 -3.62
CA GLU A 93 7.39 -7.99 -4.31
C GLU A 93 7.40 -9.16 -3.34
N ALA A 94 6.75 -10.25 -3.72
CA ALA A 94 6.84 -11.52 -3.01
C ALA A 94 8.23 -12.16 -3.25
N SER A 95 8.86 -12.72 -2.22
CA SER A 95 10.14 -13.42 -2.42
C SER A 95 9.98 -14.76 -3.13
N SER A 96 8.78 -15.35 -3.14
CA SER A 96 8.46 -16.57 -3.87
C SER A 96 6.95 -16.75 -4.07
N LEU A 97 6.55 -17.81 -4.81
CA LEU A 97 5.15 -18.24 -4.97
C LEU A 97 4.70 -19.28 -3.92
N LYS A 98 5.48 -19.48 -2.85
CA LYS A 98 5.18 -20.47 -1.79
C LYS A 98 4.59 -19.79 -0.56
N PRO A 99 3.81 -20.49 0.28
CA PRO A 99 3.39 -19.97 1.59
C PRO A 99 4.58 -19.62 2.48
N SER A 100 4.35 -18.80 3.49
CA SER A 100 5.34 -18.29 4.45
C SER A 100 6.49 -17.55 3.78
N THR A 101 6.18 -16.86 2.67
CA THR A 101 7.17 -16.04 1.96
C THR A 101 7.12 -14.59 2.41
N ASN A 102 8.29 -13.99 2.57
CA ASN A 102 8.43 -12.57 2.93
C ASN A 102 8.13 -11.64 1.75
N LEU A 103 7.84 -10.39 2.08
CA LEU A 103 7.71 -9.29 1.13
C LEU A 103 9.03 -8.48 1.13
N LYS A 104 9.54 -8.23 -0.05
CA LYS A 104 10.69 -7.37 -0.31
C LYS A 104 10.28 -6.17 -1.17
N LEU A 105 11.20 -5.27 -1.40
CA LEU A 105 11.01 -4.08 -2.23
C LEU A 105 12.04 -4.11 -3.36
N GLU A 106 11.55 -4.00 -4.58
CA GLU A 106 12.38 -4.08 -5.79
C GLU A 106 11.97 -3.00 -6.80
N LYS A 107 12.81 -2.79 -7.80
CA LYS A 107 12.44 -1.95 -8.94
C LYS A 107 11.16 -2.48 -9.59
N CYS A 108 10.25 -1.57 -9.92
CA CYS A 108 8.98 -1.95 -10.53
C CYS A 108 9.18 -2.44 -11.97
N ASP A 109 8.97 -3.72 -12.21
CA ASP A 109 9.11 -4.37 -13.54
C ASP A 109 7.88 -5.18 -13.95
N ARG A 110 6.84 -5.20 -13.10
CA ARG A 110 5.58 -5.92 -13.31
C ARG A 110 5.73 -7.44 -13.46
N ASN A 111 6.78 -8.03 -12.93
CA ASN A 111 6.91 -9.49 -12.90
C ASN A 111 5.78 -10.13 -12.07
N LYS A 112 5.61 -11.45 -12.18
CA LYS A 112 4.52 -12.20 -11.53
C LYS A 112 4.55 -12.15 -9.98
N LEU A 113 5.66 -11.74 -9.38
CA LEU A 113 5.83 -11.60 -7.93
C LEU A 113 5.46 -10.19 -7.42
N GLN A 114 5.26 -9.21 -8.34
CA GLN A 114 4.90 -7.84 -8.01
C GLN A 114 3.41 -7.52 -8.24
N ASN A 115 2.64 -8.45 -8.78
CA ASN A 115 1.24 -8.22 -9.12
C ASN A 115 0.32 -8.77 -8.03
N PHE A 116 -0.37 -7.88 -7.34
CA PHE A 116 -1.31 -8.21 -6.27
C PHE A 116 -2.70 -7.69 -6.62
N GLU A 117 -3.74 -8.41 -6.22
CA GLU A 117 -5.13 -8.02 -6.42
C GLU A 117 -5.92 -8.00 -5.13
N TRP A 118 -6.95 -7.17 -5.08
CA TRP A 118 -7.93 -7.18 -4.01
C TRP A 118 -8.99 -8.24 -4.30
N SER A 119 -9.31 -9.08 -3.31
CA SER A 119 -10.47 -9.95 -3.36
C SER A 119 -11.74 -9.23 -2.87
N ASN A 120 -12.91 -9.80 -3.17
CA ASN A 120 -14.18 -9.32 -2.61
C ASN A 120 -14.33 -9.52 -1.09
N LYS A 121 -13.33 -10.11 -0.43
CA LYS A 121 -13.23 -10.30 1.02
C LYS A 121 -12.21 -9.37 1.66
N ASN A 122 -11.79 -8.33 0.96
CA ASN A 122 -10.74 -7.39 1.41
C ASN A 122 -9.36 -8.04 1.60
N GLU A 123 -9.11 -9.20 1.01
CA GLU A 123 -7.80 -9.83 1.03
C GLU A 123 -6.93 -9.28 -0.11
N ILE A 124 -5.65 -9.05 0.15
CA ILE A 124 -4.64 -8.76 -0.87
C ILE A 124 -3.98 -10.06 -1.26
N ARG A 125 -4.16 -10.50 -2.51
CA ARG A 125 -3.69 -11.78 -3.02
C ARG A 125 -2.60 -11.61 -4.06
N LEU A 126 -1.61 -12.50 -4.04
CA LEU A 126 -0.61 -12.56 -5.10
C LEU A 126 -1.22 -13.16 -6.37
N ILE A 127 -1.26 -12.44 -7.48
CA ILE A 127 -1.87 -12.92 -8.74
C ILE A 127 -1.19 -14.20 -9.24
N GLY A 128 0.13 -14.30 -9.09
CA GLY A 128 0.89 -15.49 -9.47
C GLY A 128 0.53 -16.76 -8.67
N ASN A 129 -0.08 -16.61 -7.49
CA ASN A 129 -0.66 -17.69 -6.69
C ASN A 129 -1.78 -17.13 -5.79
N ARG A 130 -3.02 -17.13 -6.29
CA ARG A 130 -4.20 -16.58 -5.61
C ARG A 130 -4.61 -17.29 -4.31
N LYS A 131 -3.94 -18.39 -3.96
CA LYS A 131 -4.11 -19.04 -2.65
C LYS A 131 -3.31 -18.33 -1.55
N LEU A 132 -2.44 -17.37 -1.90
CA LEU A 132 -1.62 -16.61 -0.96
C LEU A 132 -2.22 -15.23 -0.70
N CYS A 133 -2.46 -14.94 0.58
CA CYS A 133 -2.96 -13.68 1.09
C CYS A 133 -1.89 -12.95 1.90
N LEU A 134 -1.82 -11.63 1.75
CA LEU A 134 -0.99 -10.78 2.60
C LEU A 134 -1.48 -10.90 4.04
N THR A 135 -0.57 -11.27 4.95
CA THR A 135 -0.91 -11.68 6.31
C THR A 135 -0.02 -10.99 7.33
N VAL A 136 -0.63 -10.39 8.34
CA VAL A 136 0.07 -9.90 9.54
C VAL A 136 0.34 -11.09 10.45
N GLY A 137 1.53 -11.16 11.03
CA GLY A 137 1.91 -12.22 11.97
C GLY A 137 0.99 -12.26 13.19
N GLN A 138 0.67 -13.46 13.66
CA GLN A 138 -0.24 -13.69 14.80
C GLN A 138 0.46 -13.55 16.15
N GLU A 139 1.78 -13.50 16.17
CA GLU A 139 2.58 -13.27 17.36
C GLU A 139 2.24 -11.93 18.02
N GLN A 140 2.54 -11.78 19.30
CA GLN A 140 2.42 -10.51 20.00
C GLN A 140 3.27 -9.42 19.32
N SER A 141 2.75 -8.19 19.25
CA SER A 141 3.49 -7.07 18.67
C SER A 141 4.79 -6.78 19.43
N ARG A 142 5.80 -6.42 18.67
CA ARG A 142 7.08 -5.95 19.20
C ARG A 142 7.06 -4.43 19.28
N LYS A 143 7.68 -3.87 20.31
CA LYS A 143 7.85 -2.43 20.45
C LYS A 143 8.85 -1.90 19.42
N GLY A 144 8.50 -0.80 18.76
CA GLY A 144 9.38 -0.04 17.88
C GLY A 144 10.39 0.83 18.66
N GLY A 145 11.25 1.51 17.92
CA GLY A 145 12.31 2.35 18.48
C GLY A 145 11.89 3.76 18.92
N GLY A 146 10.64 4.14 18.73
CA GLY A 146 10.21 5.52 18.99
C GLY A 146 8.70 5.69 19.05
N GLY A 147 8.28 6.96 19.14
CA GLY A 147 6.88 7.36 19.25
C GLY A 147 6.39 7.48 20.70
N THR A 148 5.36 8.34 20.89
CA THR A 148 4.65 8.47 22.17
C THR A 148 3.16 8.53 21.85
N PRO A 149 2.40 7.45 22.14
CA PRO A 149 2.85 6.15 22.67
C PRO A 149 3.76 5.40 21.69
N VAL A 150 4.57 4.46 22.22
CA VAL A 150 5.52 3.65 21.43
C VAL A 150 4.78 2.94 20.29
N HIS A 151 5.35 2.97 19.08
CA HIS A 151 4.82 2.25 17.92
C HIS A 151 5.05 0.74 18.06
N LEU A 152 4.13 -0.04 17.51
CA LEU A 152 4.18 -1.50 17.51
C LEU A 152 4.46 -2.04 16.11
N MET A 153 5.10 -3.20 16.04
CA MET A 153 5.48 -3.87 14.80
C MET A 153 5.11 -5.34 14.85
N ARG A 154 4.70 -5.89 13.69
CA ARG A 154 4.46 -7.32 13.46
C ARG A 154 5.12 -7.76 12.16
N ASN A 155 5.35 -9.05 12.04
CA ASN A 155 5.81 -9.60 10.77
C ASN A 155 4.73 -9.45 9.69
N LEU A 156 5.16 -9.43 8.42
CA LEU A 156 4.30 -9.40 7.25
C LEU A 156 4.80 -10.45 6.27
N SER A 157 3.91 -11.35 5.84
CA SER A 157 4.23 -12.44 4.92
C SER A 157 3.04 -12.75 4.01
N LEU A 158 3.25 -13.63 3.03
CA LEU A 158 2.16 -14.25 2.28
C LEU A 158 1.92 -15.66 2.85
N GLU A 159 0.72 -15.86 3.37
CA GLU A 159 0.26 -17.13 3.91
C GLU A 159 -0.91 -17.68 3.09
N LEU A 160 -1.28 -18.95 3.30
CA LEU A 160 -2.51 -19.45 2.70
C LEU A 160 -3.71 -18.64 3.18
N CYS A 161 -4.57 -18.22 2.24
CA CYS A 161 -5.82 -17.52 2.57
C CYS A 161 -6.71 -18.43 3.41
N ASN A 162 -7.12 -17.96 4.59
CA ASN A 162 -7.90 -18.77 5.54
C ASN A 162 -8.90 -17.91 6.30
N LYS A 163 -10.16 -18.35 6.36
CA LYS A 163 -11.22 -17.66 7.11
C LYS A 163 -10.88 -17.46 8.59
N SER A 164 -10.19 -18.40 9.22
CA SER A 164 -9.75 -18.25 10.62
C SER A 164 -8.70 -17.17 10.82
N LEU A 165 -8.02 -16.73 9.74
CA LEU A 165 -7.04 -15.67 9.74
C LEU A 165 -7.60 -14.33 9.25
N ASN A 166 -8.92 -14.19 9.07
CA ASN A 166 -9.52 -12.97 8.53
C ASN A 166 -9.09 -11.70 9.29
N SER A 167 -8.93 -11.77 10.61
CA SER A 167 -8.43 -10.64 11.42
C SER A 167 -7.00 -10.22 11.09
N TYR A 168 -6.23 -11.08 10.42
CA TYR A 168 -4.84 -10.86 10.02
C TYR A 168 -4.66 -10.71 8.51
N GLN A 169 -5.72 -10.91 7.71
CA GLN A 169 -5.68 -10.95 6.24
C GLN A 169 -6.62 -9.96 5.56
N ALA A 170 -7.50 -9.26 6.31
CA ALA A 170 -8.45 -8.31 5.74
C ALA A 170 -7.90 -6.89 5.80
N TRP A 171 -7.73 -6.27 4.63
CA TRP A 171 -7.11 -4.97 4.45
C TRP A 171 -8.08 -3.95 3.86
N SER A 172 -7.76 -2.68 4.02
CA SER A 172 -8.44 -1.58 3.34
C SER A 172 -7.48 -0.46 3.01
N VAL A 173 -7.98 0.55 2.31
CA VAL A 173 -7.20 1.73 1.89
C VAL A 173 -7.78 2.96 2.59
N ARG A 174 -6.92 3.82 3.10
CA ARG A 174 -7.29 5.10 3.71
C ARG A 174 -6.55 6.25 3.04
N LYS A 175 -7.28 7.31 2.77
CA LYS A 175 -6.80 8.66 2.44
C LYS A 175 -6.88 9.52 3.69
N LEU A 176 -6.16 10.61 3.72
CA LEU A 176 -6.33 11.69 4.69
C LEU A 176 -6.98 12.88 4.01
#